data_ce260c5d5106f0f137099601f86306b9
#
_entry.id   ce260c5d5106f0f137099601f86306b9
#
_cell.length_a   1.000
_cell.length_b   1.000
_cell.length_c   1.000
_cell.angle_alpha   90.00
_cell.angle_beta   90.00
_cell.angle_gamma   90.00
#
_symmetry.space_group_name_H-M   'P 1'
#
loop_
_entity.id
_entity.type
_entity.pdbx_description
1 polymer ?
#
loop_
_entity_poly.entity_id
_entity_poly.type
_entity_poly.pdbx_seq_one_letter_code
_entity_poly.pdbx_strand_id
1 'polypeptide(L)'
;MTDQAYNFAYLDEQTKRMIRRAILKGLAIPGYQVPFASREMPMPYGWGTGGVQVSAAVLTPDDTFKVIDQGADDTTNAVSIRSFFERTAGVETTTKTSEASVIQTRHRIPEEPLTEEQILVYQVPIPEPLRFLEPRESETRKMHSLEEYGLVHVKLYEDISRHGHIATSYAYPVKVEARYVMDPSPIPKFDNPKLGDMAAIQLFGAGREQRIYALPPYTQVVSLDFEDHPFEASKADHPCGLCNATESYLDEVIIDDQGGRMFVCSDTDYCAARQAAGHKGKDAA
;
A
#
# COMPACT_ATOMS: atom_id res chain seq x y z
N MET A 1 -24.74 38.50 13.90
CA MET A 1 -23.36 37.97 13.94
C MET A 1 -23.54 36.48 13.84
N THR A 2 -23.33 35.92 12.67
CA THR A 2 -23.36 34.46 12.46
C THR A 2 -22.20 33.89 13.24
N ASP A 3 -22.50 33.06 14.19
CA ASP A 3 -21.53 32.26 14.95
C ASP A 3 -20.85 31.31 13.96
N GLN A 4 -19.83 31.80 13.27
CA GLN A 4 -19.00 31.00 12.42
C GLN A 4 -18.15 30.17 13.39
N ALA A 5 -18.61 28.96 13.70
CA ALA A 5 -17.87 28.02 14.50
C ALA A 5 -16.49 27.89 13.87
N TYR A 6 -15.51 28.42 14.56
CA TYR A 6 -14.12 28.35 14.08
C TYR A 6 -13.66 26.90 14.10
N ASN A 7 -13.34 26.40 12.95
CA ASN A 7 -13.09 25.00 12.76
C ASN A 7 -11.60 24.74 12.74
N PHE A 8 -11.03 24.44 13.89
CA PHE A 8 -9.59 24.23 14.08
C PHE A 8 -8.98 23.10 13.24
N ALA A 9 -9.80 22.17 12.82
CA ALA A 9 -9.34 21.05 12.04
C ALA A 9 -9.52 21.29 10.54
N TYR A 10 -10.03 22.46 10.17
CA TYR A 10 -10.27 22.77 8.78
C TYR A 10 -9.10 23.44 8.13
N LEU A 11 -8.91 22.98 6.95
CA LEU A 11 -8.14 23.71 5.96
C LEU A 11 -8.84 25.06 5.73
N ASP A 12 -8.05 26.12 5.69
CA ASP A 12 -8.56 27.42 5.25
C ASP A 12 -9.06 27.32 3.79
N GLU A 13 -9.94 28.24 3.40
CA GLU A 13 -10.54 28.25 2.08
C GLU A 13 -9.51 28.37 0.93
N GLN A 14 -8.39 29.00 1.18
CA GLN A 14 -7.32 29.08 0.18
C GLN A 14 -6.68 27.72 -0.06
N THR A 15 -6.41 26.98 1.01
CA THR A 15 -5.85 25.61 0.92
C THR A 15 -6.85 24.67 0.27
N LYS A 16 -8.13 24.71 0.63
CA LYS A 16 -9.19 23.92 -0.03
C LYS A 16 -9.25 24.20 -1.54
N ARG A 17 -9.15 25.48 -1.90
CA ARG A 17 -9.12 25.89 -3.31
C ARG A 17 -7.89 25.37 -4.06
N MET A 18 -6.75 25.33 -3.40
CA MET A 18 -5.53 24.75 -3.98
C MET A 18 -5.66 23.24 -4.17
N ILE A 19 -6.24 22.54 -3.22
CA ILE A 19 -6.52 21.09 -3.33
C ILE A 19 -7.48 20.83 -4.48
N ARG A 20 -8.59 21.56 -4.60
CA ARG A 20 -9.54 21.44 -5.71
C ARG A 20 -8.88 21.68 -7.08
N ARG A 21 -7.97 22.67 -7.17
CA ARG A 21 -7.18 22.89 -8.39
C ARG A 21 -6.23 21.74 -8.70
N ALA A 22 -5.63 21.14 -7.67
CA ALA A 22 -4.77 19.97 -7.85
C ALA A 22 -5.58 18.76 -8.34
N ILE A 23 -6.78 18.55 -7.81
CA ILE A 23 -7.72 17.52 -8.26
C ILE A 23 -8.06 17.73 -9.75
N LEU A 24 -8.43 18.94 -10.15
CA LEU A 24 -8.75 19.23 -11.55
C LEU A 24 -7.57 18.97 -12.49
N LYS A 25 -6.35 19.28 -12.07
CA LYS A 25 -5.15 18.94 -12.85
C LYS A 25 -4.93 17.43 -12.93
N GLY A 26 -5.15 16.71 -11.83
CA GLY A 26 -5.06 15.25 -11.80
C GLY A 26 -6.10 14.59 -12.72
N LEU A 27 -7.32 15.12 -12.78
CA LEU A 27 -8.36 14.65 -13.69
C LEU A 27 -8.04 14.95 -15.17
N ALA A 28 -7.44 16.11 -15.44
CA ALA A 28 -7.02 16.49 -16.81
C ALA A 28 -5.85 15.64 -17.32
N ILE A 29 -5.02 15.12 -16.44
CA ILE A 29 -3.87 14.26 -16.76
C ILE A 29 -3.91 13.07 -15.80
N PRO A 30 -4.68 12.03 -16.10
CA PRO A 30 -4.85 10.89 -15.20
C PRO A 30 -3.53 10.33 -14.73
N GLY A 31 -3.42 10.11 -13.41
CA GLY A 31 -2.22 9.60 -12.78
C GLY A 31 -1.07 10.59 -12.59
N TYR A 32 -1.21 11.84 -13.04
CA TYR A 32 -0.20 12.85 -12.74
C TYR A 32 -0.25 13.26 -11.27
N GLN A 33 0.90 13.16 -10.61
CA GLN A 33 1.03 13.55 -9.20
C GLN A 33 1.17 15.07 -9.08
N VAL A 34 0.11 15.74 -8.65
CA VAL A 34 0.09 17.18 -8.49
C VAL A 34 0.54 17.56 -7.09
N PRO A 35 1.61 18.34 -6.94
CA PRO A 35 1.99 18.87 -5.64
C PRO A 35 0.95 19.90 -5.17
N PHE A 36 0.70 19.92 -3.86
CA PHE A 36 -0.10 20.96 -3.23
C PHE A 36 0.59 21.45 -1.96
N ALA A 37 0.42 22.71 -1.64
CA ALA A 37 0.85 23.25 -0.37
C ALA A 37 -0.32 23.17 0.62
N SER A 38 -0.05 22.61 1.77
CA SER A 38 -0.99 22.54 2.88
C SER A 38 -0.24 22.86 4.16
N ARG A 39 -0.88 23.60 5.05
CA ARG A 39 -0.42 23.64 6.45
C ARG A 39 -0.76 22.30 7.07
N GLU A 40 0.17 21.73 7.79
CA GLU A 40 -0.11 20.54 8.57
C GLU A 40 -1.20 20.86 9.57
N MET A 41 -2.28 20.09 9.50
CA MET A 41 -3.31 20.14 10.53
C MET A 41 -2.89 19.22 11.66
N PRO A 42 -3.00 19.65 12.93
CA PRO A 42 -2.86 18.73 14.03
C PRO A 42 -4.00 17.71 13.98
N MET A 43 -3.66 16.50 13.56
CA MET A 43 -4.59 15.40 13.42
C MET A 43 -4.30 14.35 14.48
N PRO A 44 -5.32 13.64 14.98
CA PRO A 44 -5.11 12.47 15.80
C PRO A 44 -4.18 11.47 15.11
N TYR A 45 -3.33 10.85 15.90
CA TYR A 45 -2.41 9.84 15.36
C TYR A 45 -3.20 8.70 14.69
N GLY A 46 -2.78 8.30 13.50
CA GLY A 46 -3.37 7.20 12.77
C GLY A 46 -4.45 7.55 11.74
N TRP A 47 -4.98 8.78 11.73
CA TRP A 47 -6.01 9.15 10.75
C TRP A 47 -5.49 9.25 9.32
N GLY A 48 -4.23 9.67 9.14
CA GLY A 48 -3.69 10.02 7.84
C GLY A 48 -4.18 11.40 7.36
N THR A 49 -3.25 12.22 6.91
CA THR A 49 -3.57 13.62 6.59
C THR A 49 -4.12 13.80 5.18
N GLY A 50 -3.67 13.00 4.20
CA GLY A 50 -4.00 13.22 2.80
C GLY A 50 -5.47 12.99 2.47
N GLY A 51 -6.04 11.85 2.89
CA GLY A 51 -7.46 11.55 2.68
C GLY A 51 -8.37 12.55 3.36
N VAL A 52 -8.09 12.88 4.63
CA VAL A 52 -8.90 13.86 5.37
C VAL A 52 -8.80 15.26 4.75
N GLN A 53 -7.64 15.69 4.26
CA GLN A 53 -7.49 16.97 3.59
C GLN A 53 -8.26 17.03 2.25
N VAL A 54 -8.20 15.95 1.48
CA VAL A 54 -8.97 15.86 0.22
C VAL A 54 -10.46 15.84 0.53
N SER A 55 -10.92 15.03 1.49
CA SER A 55 -12.33 15.01 1.92
C SER A 55 -12.79 16.39 2.40
N ALA A 56 -12.01 17.09 3.23
CA ALA A 56 -12.33 18.44 3.68
C ALA A 56 -12.40 19.46 2.54
N ALA A 57 -11.72 19.22 1.43
CA ALA A 57 -11.74 20.12 0.28
C ALA A 57 -12.92 19.86 -0.67
N VAL A 58 -13.43 18.63 -0.72
CA VAL A 58 -14.51 18.25 -1.64
C VAL A 58 -15.89 18.23 -1.00
N LEU A 59 -15.99 17.87 0.28
CA LEU A 59 -17.27 17.79 1.01
C LEU A 59 -17.99 19.13 1.09
N THR A 60 -19.28 19.07 0.87
CA THR A 60 -20.26 20.15 1.06
C THR A 60 -21.32 19.71 2.08
N PRO A 61 -22.11 20.62 2.66
CA PRO A 61 -23.17 20.25 3.62
C PRO A 61 -24.26 19.34 3.05
N ASP A 62 -24.39 19.27 1.72
CA ASP A 62 -25.39 18.46 1.03
C ASP A 62 -24.89 17.01 0.78
N ASP A 63 -23.63 16.73 1.15
CA ASP A 63 -23.03 15.42 0.95
C ASP A 63 -23.36 14.45 2.08
N THR A 64 -23.41 13.17 1.74
CA THR A 64 -23.44 12.06 2.71
C THR A 64 -22.09 11.35 2.66
N PHE A 65 -21.46 11.27 3.83
CA PHE A 65 -20.06 10.85 3.96
C PHE A 65 -19.91 9.47 4.60
N LYS A 66 -19.19 8.58 3.94
CA LYS A 66 -18.78 7.27 4.46
C LYS A 66 -17.27 7.22 4.67
N VAL A 67 -16.84 6.55 5.72
CA VAL A 67 -15.41 6.28 5.97
C VAL A 67 -15.19 4.80 6.17
N ILE A 68 -14.21 4.26 5.46
CA ILE A 68 -13.69 2.90 5.63
C ILE A 68 -12.22 3.02 6.02
N ASP A 69 -11.84 2.46 7.15
CA ASP A 69 -10.44 2.45 7.58
C ASP A 69 -10.02 1.03 7.92
N GLN A 70 -8.87 0.60 7.38
CA GLN A 70 -8.39 -0.77 7.51
C GLN A 70 -9.40 -1.84 7.06
N GLY A 71 -10.19 -1.51 6.04
CA GLY A 71 -11.17 -2.41 5.45
C GLY A 71 -12.53 -2.49 6.16
N ALA A 72 -12.75 -1.67 7.21
CA ALA A 72 -14.00 -1.64 7.97
C ALA A 72 -14.47 -0.21 8.25
N ASP A 73 -15.77 -0.03 8.44
CA ASP A 73 -16.40 1.25 8.74
C ASP A 73 -16.74 1.45 10.23
N ASP A 74 -16.51 0.43 11.05
CA ASP A 74 -16.72 0.42 12.49
C ASP A 74 -15.41 0.51 13.30
N THR A 75 -14.27 0.68 12.66
CA THR A 75 -13.00 0.92 13.34
C THR A 75 -13.04 2.26 14.11
N THR A 76 -12.27 2.35 15.18
CA THR A 76 -12.14 3.59 15.98
C THR A 76 -11.80 4.80 15.10
N ASN A 77 -10.92 4.64 14.12
CA ASN A 77 -10.57 5.72 13.21
C ASN A 77 -11.74 6.09 12.29
N ALA A 78 -12.41 5.11 11.67
CA ALA A 78 -13.53 5.38 10.78
C ALA A 78 -14.65 6.13 11.51
N VAL A 79 -15.03 5.66 12.69
CA VAL A 79 -16.05 6.31 13.54
C VAL A 79 -15.62 7.73 13.94
N SER A 80 -14.36 7.89 14.36
CA SER A 80 -13.85 9.19 14.80
C SER A 80 -13.78 10.20 13.66
N ILE A 81 -13.40 9.78 12.45
CA ILE A 81 -13.34 10.64 11.26
C ILE A 81 -14.75 11.05 10.85
N ARG A 82 -15.73 10.15 10.82
CA ARG A 82 -17.13 10.51 10.55
C ARG A 82 -17.62 11.56 11.54
N SER A 83 -17.51 11.27 12.84
CA SER A 83 -17.93 12.19 13.90
C SER A 83 -17.23 13.55 13.84
N PHE A 84 -15.98 13.57 13.37
CA PHE A 84 -15.27 14.81 13.13
C PHE A 84 -15.94 15.62 12.01
N PHE A 85 -16.24 15.02 10.87
CA PHE A 85 -16.86 15.73 9.74
C PHE A 85 -18.31 16.11 10.01
N GLU A 86 -19.08 15.30 10.76
CA GLU A 86 -20.42 15.68 11.24
C GLU A 86 -20.38 17.00 12.00
N ARG A 87 -19.48 17.10 12.99
CA ARG A 87 -19.38 18.30 13.83
C ARG A 87 -18.79 19.51 13.11
N THR A 88 -17.92 19.26 12.19
CA THR A 88 -17.09 20.30 11.60
C THR A 88 -17.55 20.75 10.22
N ALA A 89 -18.15 19.88 9.41
CA ALA A 89 -18.68 20.19 8.10
C ALA A 89 -20.22 20.22 8.06
N GLY A 90 -20.86 19.69 9.11
CA GLY A 90 -22.31 19.57 9.10
C GLY A 90 -22.84 18.58 8.07
N VAL A 91 -21.99 17.63 7.62
CA VAL A 91 -22.38 16.61 6.66
C VAL A 91 -23.10 15.47 7.36
N GLU A 92 -24.03 14.85 6.66
CA GLU A 92 -24.61 13.59 7.10
C GLU A 92 -23.58 12.45 6.91
N THR A 93 -23.65 11.42 7.74
CA THR A 93 -22.79 10.26 7.61
C THR A 93 -23.58 8.98 7.52
N THR A 94 -23.00 7.99 6.82
CA THR A 94 -23.61 6.68 6.63
C THR A 94 -22.56 5.57 6.70
N THR A 95 -23.01 4.35 6.97
CA THR A 95 -22.22 3.14 6.81
C THR A 95 -22.53 2.40 5.50
N LYS A 96 -23.57 2.80 4.77
CA LYS A 96 -23.97 2.17 3.52
C LYS A 96 -23.31 2.87 2.34
N THR A 97 -22.62 2.10 1.49
CA THR A 97 -21.94 2.61 0.30
C THR A 97 -22.93 3.25 -0.68
N SER A 98 -24.12 2.66 -0.84
CA SER A 98 -25.13 3.13 -1.78
C SER A 98 -25.77 4.48 -1.39
N GLU A 99 -25.66 4.91 -0.14
CA GLU A 99 -26.22 6.16 0.35
C GLU A 99 -25.18 7.30 0.36
N ALA A 100 -23.89 6.96 0.25
CA ALA A 100 -22.81 7.93 0.34
C ALA A 100 -22.55 8.63 -0.99
N SER A 101 -22.39 9.95 -0.98
CA SER A 101 -21.89 10.71 -2.12
C SER A 101 -20.36 10.77 -2.15
N VAL A 102 -19.72 10.78 -0.96
CA VAL A 102 -18.27 10.77 -0.82
C VAL A 102 -17.85 9.63 0.11
N ILE A 103 -16.95 8.81 -0.35
CA ILE A 103 -16.42 7.67 0.42
C ILE A 103 -14.93 7.87 0.61
N GLN A 104 -14.48 8.03 1.85
CA GLN A 104 -13.05 8.02 2.19
C GLN A 104 -12.63 6.62 2.61
N THR A 105 -11.58 6.11 1.99
CA THR A 105 -11.06 4.78 2.30
C THR A 105 -9.55 4.80 2.53
N ARG A 106 -9.09 3.77 3.25
CA ARG A 106 -7.68 3.45 3.44
C ARG A 106 -7.52 1.92 3.45
N HIS A 107 -6.51 1.41 2.77
CA HIS A 107 -6.13 0.00 2.66
C HIS A 107 -6.99 -0.87 1.75
N ARG A 108 -8.24 -0.55 1.52
CA ARG A 108 -9.14 -1.36 0.70
C ARG A 108 -10.02 -0.49 -0.19
N ILE A 109 -10.30 -0.99 -1.38
CA ILE A 109 -11.35 -0.45 -2.23
C ILE A 109 -12.70 -0.99 -1.72
N PRO A 110 -13.78 -0.20 -1.70
CA PRO A 110 -15.11 -0.69 -1.32
C PRO A 110 -15.50 -1.96 -2.09
N GLU A 111 -16.15 -2.91 -1.41
CA GLU A 111 -16.60 -4.16 -2.04
C GLU A 111 -17.79 -3.91 -2.99
N GLU A 112 -18.65 -2.97 -2.62
CA GLU A 112 -19.79 -2.57 -3.45
C GLU A 112 -19.33 -1.68 -4.61
N PRO A 113 -19.83 -1.93 -5.84
CA PRO A 113 -19.55 -1.06 -6.97
C PRO A 113 -20.02 0.38 -6.71
N LEU A 114 -19.18 1.35 -7.04
CA LEU A 114 -19.53 2.76 -6.94
C LEU A 114 -20.16 3.27 -8.24
N THR A 115 -20.99 4.30 -8.12
CA THR A 115 -21.68 4.95 -9.25
C THR A 115 -20.94 6.19 -9.73
N GLU A 116 -21.34 6.70 -10.89
CA GLU A 116 -20.77 7.93 -11.49
C GLU A 116 -21.03 9.20 -10.65
N GLU A 117 -22.03 9.16 -9.76
CA GLU A 117 -22.37 10.26 -8.87
C GLU A 117 -21.55 10.28 -7.58
N GLN A 118 -20.76 9.25 -7.34
CA GLN A 118 -19.97 9.09 -6.11
C GLN A 118 -18.52 9.52 -6.33
N ILE A 119 -17.88 9.93 -5.25
CA ILE A 119 -16.45 10.26 -5.21
C ILE A 119 -15.76 9.32 -4.23
N LEU A 120 -14.75 8.62 -4.70
CA LEU A 120 -13.85 7.85 -3.84
C LEU A 120 -12.64 8.70 -3.47
N VAL A 121 -12.40 8.87 -2.18
CA VAL A 121 -11.19 9.50 -1.65
C VAL A 121 -10.33 8.44 -1.00
N TYR A 122 -9.16 8.20 -1.56
CA TYR A 122 -8.22 7.22 -1.04
C TYR A 122 -7.07 7.88 -0.28
N GLN A 123 -6.90 7.47 0.97
CA GLN A 123 -5.78 7.89 1.79
C GLN A 123 -4.52 7.13 1.41
N VAL A 124 -3.54 7.82 0.89
CA VAL A 124 -2.26 7.25 0.47
C VAL A 124 -1.18 7.60 1.50
N PRO A 125 -0.57 6.63 2.15
CA PRO A 125 0.47 6.88 3.13
C PRO A 125 1.79 7.32 2.48
N ILE A 126 2.14 6.71 1.35
CA ILE A 126 3.39 6.97 0.63
C ILE A 126 3.11 6.95 -0.87
N PRO A 127 3.33 8.06 -1.59
CA PRO A 127 3.02 8.15 -3.00
C PRO A 127 4.02 7.45 -3.92
N GLU A 128 5.24 7.19 -3.44
CA GLU A 128 6.27 6.54 -4.21
C GLU A 128 6.68 5.22 -3.54
N PRO A 129 6.20 4.07 -4.03
CA PRO A 129 6.43 2.77 -3.39
C PRO A 129 7.89 2.37 -3.37
N LEU A 130 8.67 2.80 -4.35
CA LEU A 130 10.10 2.48 -4.41
C LEU A 130 10.95 3.21 -3.37
N ARG A 131 10.42 4.22 -2.67
CA ARG A 131 11.15 4.93 -1.62
C ARG A 131 11.61 4.07 -0.47
N PHE A 132 10.95 2.99 -0.21
CA PHE A 132 11.41 2.03 0.78
C PHE A 132 12.70 1.31 0.37
N LEU A 133 12.88 1.14 -0.94
CA LEU A 133 14.03 0.47 -1.52
C LEU A 133 15.14 1.47 -1.89
N GLU A 134 14.75 2.59 -2.46
CA GLU A 134 15.65 3.67 -2.88
C GLU A 134 15.07 5.02 -2.42
N PRO A 135 15.63 5.61 -1.35
CA PRO A 135 15.13 6.87 -0.81
C PRO A 135 15.32 8.09 -1.74
N ARG A 136 16.23 7.99 -2.71
CA ARG A 136 16.55 9.10 -3.62
C ARG A 136 15.52 9.20 -4.72
N GLU A 137 14.80 10.31 -4.77
CA GLU A 137 13.75 10.56 -5.78
C GLU A 137 14.28 10.52 -7.22
N SER A 138 15.50 10.98 -7.45
CA SER A 138 16.12 10.95 -8.77
C SER A 138 16.29 9.53 -9.31
N GLU A 139 16.69 8.59 -8.44
CA GLU A 139 16.90 7.21 -8.83
C GLU A 139 15.58 6.46 -9.01
N THR A 140 14.57 6.71 -8.18
CA THR A 140 13.25 6.12 -8.37
C THR A 140 12.61 6.61 -9.67
N ARG A 141 12.74 7.89 -10.01
CA ARG A 141 12.27 8.41 -11.30
C ARG A 141 13.00 7.76 -12.47
N LYS A 142 14.30 7.55 -12.35
CA LYS A 142 15.11 6.88 -13.37
C LYS A 142 14.66 5.42 -13.55
N MET A 143 14.46 4.69 -12.46
CA MET A 143 13.94 3.32 -12.50
C MET A 143 12.60 3.26 -13.25
N HIS A 144 11.68 4.18 -12.97
CA HIS A 144 10.40 4.24 -13.68
C HIS A 144 10.54 4.61 -15.15
N SER A 145 11.42 5.54 -15.47
CA SER A 145 11.63 5.96 -16.88
C SER A 145 12.27 4.90 -17.75
N LEU A 146 13.10 4.04 -17.15
CA LEU A 146 13.80 2.95 -17.83
C LEU A 146 13.08 1.60 -17.68
N GLU A 147 12.04 1.54 -16.86
CA GLU A 147 11.37 0.28 -16.48
C GLU A 147 12.33 -0.75 -15.85
N GLU A 148 13.36 -0.27 -15.16
CA GLU A 148 14.37 -1.10 -14.51
C GLU A 148 14.06 -1.26 -13.02
N TYR A 149 13.50 -2.40 -12.64
CA TYR A 149 13.04 -2.68 -11.26
C TYR A 149 13.87 -3.76 -10.55
N GLY A 150 15.15 -3.85 -10.83
CA GLY A 150 16.03 -4.86 -10.23
C GLY A 150 15.99 -4.88 -8.70
N LEU A 151 15.89 -3.71 -8.04
CA LEU A 151 15.77 -3.63 -6.58
C LEU A 151 14.44 -4.21 -6.06
N VAL A 152 13.37 -4.12 -6.84
CA VAL A 152 12.09 -4.73 -6.48
C VAL A 152 12.20 -6.25 -6.52
N HIS A 153 12.84 -6.79 -7.53
CA HIS A 153 13.09 -8.23 -7.63
C HIS A 153 13.94 -8.74 -6.46
N VAL A 154 14.98 -8.00 -6.07
CA VAL A 154 15.79 -8.34 -4.88
C VAL A 154 14.92 -8.38 -3.63
N LYS A 155 14.04 -7.40 -3.46
CA LYS A 155 13.14 -7.34 -2.29
C LYS A 155 12.15 -8.50 -2.26
N LEU A 156 11.57 -8.83 -3.40
CA LEU A 156 10.68 -10.00 -3.52
C LEU A 156 11.41 -11.30 -3.19
N TYR A 157 12.65 -11.44 -3.68
CA TYR A 157 13.49 -12.59 -3.35
C TYR A 157 13.77 -12.67 -1.84
N GLU A 158 14.09 -11.56 -1.19
CA GLU A 158 14.28 -11.52 0.26
C GLU A 158 13.02 -11.95 1.02
N ASP A 159 11.85 -11.49 0.60
CA ASP A 159 10.59 -11.87 1.22
C ASP A 159 10.31 -13.37 1.08
N ILE A 160 10.51 -13.93 -0.10
CA ILE A 160 10.34 -15.37 -0.35
C ILE A 160 11.34 -16.17 0.49
N SER A 161 12.59 -15.73 0.53
CA SER A 161 13.64 -16.41 1.31
C SER A 161 13.35 -16.42 2.81
N ARG A 162 12.73 -15.35 3.34
CA ARG A 162 12.41 -15.23 4.76
C ARG A 162 11.10 -15.92 5.17
N HIS A 163 10.10 -15.86 4.30
CA HIS A 163 8.72 -16.21 4.64
C HIS A 163 8.17 -17.36 3.81
N GLY A 164 8.90 -17.85 2.82
CA GLY A 164 8.43 -18.87 1.89
C GLY A 164 7.39 -18.38 0.88
N HIS A 165 7.03 -17.10 0.92
CA HIS A 165 6.10 -16.44 0.02
C HIS A 165 6.38 -14.93 0.01
N ILE A 166 5.79 -14.22 -0.95
CA ILE A 166 5.85 -12.76 -0.95
C ILE A 166 4.99 -12.25 0.21
N ALA A 167 5.64 -11.83 1.29
CA ALA A 167 5.00 -11.33 2.49
C ALA A 167 4.58 -9.86 2.36
N THR A 168 5.29 -9.07 1.56
CA THR A 168 4.90 -7.72 1.23
C THR A 168 3.74 -7.77 0.24
N SER A 169 2.53 -7.74 0.78
CA SER A 169 1.31 -7.58 -0.02
C SER A 169 1.19 -6.17 -0.62
N TYR A 170 2.28 -5.44 -0.68
CA TYR A 170 2.28 -4.12 -1.28
C TYR A 170 1.99 -4.26 -2.75
N ALA A 171 0.96 -3.59 -3.09
CA ALA A 171 0.63 -3.36 -4.43
C ALA A 171 1.88 -2.95 -5.18
N TYR A 172 2.09 -3.59 -6.28
CA TYR A 172 3.11 -3.20 -7.22
C TYR A 172 2.75 -1.82 -7.76
N PRO A 173 3.75 -1.01 -8.14
CA PRO A 173 3.49 0.21 -8.86
C PRO A 173 2.49 -0.02 -9.97
N VAL A 174 1.53 0.88 -10.14
CA VAL A 174 0.53 0.79 -11.20
C VAL A 174 0.82 1.79 -12.30
N LYS A 175 0.49 1.42 -13.53
CA LYS A 175 0.51 2.32 -14.68
C LYS A 175 -0.91 2.77 -15.00
N VAL A 176 -1.05 4.05 -15.29
CA VAL A 176 -2.28 4.64 -15.83
C VAL A 176 -1.93 5.26 -17.17
N GLU A 177 -2.60 4.84 -18.24
CA GLU A 177 -2.33 5.31 -19.60
C GLU A 177 -0.82 5.28 -19.95
N ALA A 178 -0.16 4.17 -19.69
CA ALA A 178 1.26 3.95 -19.88
C ALA A 178 2.19 4.90 -19.08
N ARG A 179 1.66 5.67 -18.15
CA ARG A 179 2.45 6.46 -17.21
C ARG A 179 2.52 5.78 -15.87
N TYR A 180 3.68 5.90 -15.26
CA TYR A 180 3.82 5.48 -13.88
C TYR A 180 2.92 6.34 -12.99
N VAL A 181 2.14 5.67 -12.19
CA VAL A 181 1.33 6.27 -11.14
C VAL A 181 1.78 5.69 -9.82
N MET A 182 1.70 6.50 -8.82
CA MET A 182 1.82 6.11 -7.45
C MET A 182 0.99 4.86 -7.15
N ASP A 183 1.60 3.92 -6.49
CA ASP A 183 0.87 2.83 -5.90
C ASP A 183 0.07 3.34 -4.70
N PRO A 184 -1.26 3.27 -4.71
CA PRO A 184 -2.05 3.55 -3.53
C PRO A 184 -1.86 2.43 -2.52
N SER A 185 -0.67 2.34 -1.96
CA SER A 185 -0.37 1.36 -0.94
C SER A 185 -1.12 1.69 0.37
N PRO A 186 -1.65 0.66 1.03
CA PRO A 186 -1.56 -0.71 0.64
C PRO A 186 -2.87 -1.23 0.02
N ILE A 187 -3.14 -0.95 -1.24
CA ILE A 187 -4.19 -1.66 -1.97
C ILE A 187 -3.65 -3.06 -2.32
N PRO A 188 -4.31 -4.14 -1.89
CA PRO A 188 -3.95 -5.47 -2.32
C PRO A 188 -4.02 -5.62 -3.85
N LYS A 189 -3.11 -6.40 -4.43
CA LYS A 189 -3.05 -6.62 -5.88
C LYS A 189 -4.41 -7.03 -6.47
N PHE A 190 -5.20 -7.82 -5.74
CA PHE A 190 -6.52 -8.25 -6.18
C PHE A 190 -7.58 -7.11 -6.22
N ASP A 191 -7.33 -5.99 -5.54
CA ASP A 191 -8.22 -4.81 -5.58
C ASP A 191 -7.86 -3.87 -6.76
N ASN A 192 -6.69 -4.01 -7.40
CA ASN A 192 -6.29 -3.16 -8.51
C ASN A 192 -7.28 -3.16 -9.69
N PRO A 193 -7.87 -4.30 -10.11
CA PRO A 193 -8.89 -4.30 -11.16
C PRO A 193 -10.09 -3.42 -10.85
N LYS A 194 -10.48 -3.31 -9.56
CA LYS A 194 -11.58 -2.45 -9.14
C LYS A 194 -11.33 -0.96 -9.44
N LEU A 195 -10.07 -0.54 -9.50
CA LEU A 195 -9.72 0.85 -9.86
C LEU A 195 -10.04 1.14 -11.33
N GLY A 196 -9.73 0.20 -12.23
CA GLY A 196 -9.97 0.34 -13.66
C GLY A 196 -11.46 0.29 -14.05
N ASP A 197 -12.22 -0.52 -13.33
CA ASP A 197 -13.64 -0.72 -13.59
C ASP A 197 -14.55 0.27 -12.85
N MET A 198 -13.98 1.21 -12.11
CA MET A 198 -14.73 2.11 -11.24
C MET A 198 -15.43 3.22 -12.03
N ALA A 199 -16.75 3.35 -11.82
CA ALA A 199 -17.55 4.43 -12.37
C ALA A 199 -17.37 5.77 -11.65
N ALA A 200 -16.97 5.74 -10.37
CA ALA A 200 -16.76 6.94 -9.57
C ALA A 200 -15.43 7.63 -9.88
N ILE A 201 -15.40 8.94 -9.67
CA ILE A 201 -14.13 9.68 -9.65
C ILE A 201 -13.28 9.20 -8.46
N GLN A 202 -12.01 8.93 -8.72
CA GLN A 202 -11.08 8.47 -7.70
C GLN A 202 -10.05 9.55 -7.39
N LEU A 203 -9.98 9.96 -6.13
CA LEU A 203 -9.06 10.97 -5.63
C LEU A 203 -8.09 10.34 -4.64
N PHE A 204 -6.81 10.52 -4.88
CA PHE A 204 -5.75 9.96 -4.06
C PHE A 204 -4.96 11.07 -3.38
N GLY A 205 -4.95 11.07 -2.06
CA GLY A 205 -4.27 12.08 -1.26
C GLY A 205 -3.17 11.50 -0.38
N ALA A 206 -1.95 11.97 -0.59
CA ALA A 206 -0.79 11.70 0.27
C ALA A 206 -0.41 12.97 1.01
N GLY A 207 -0.86 13.10 2.26
CA GLY A 207 -0.70 14.34 3.01
C GLY A 207 0.73 14.63 3.42
N ARG A 208 1.48 13.62 3.86
CA ARG A 208 2.88 13.79 4.24
C ARG A 208 3.77 14.22 3.07
N GLU A 209 3.52 13.66 1.89
CA GLU A 209 4.26 13.98 0.68
C GLU A 209 3.65 15.17 -0.08
N GLN A 210 2.50 15.67 0.37
CA GLN A 210 1.77 16.77 -0.26
C GLN A 210 1.55 16.54 -1.75
N ARG A 211 1.04 15.37 -2.11
CA ARG A 211 0.75 14.95 -3.48
C ARG A 211 -0.70 14.52 -3.59
N ILE A 212 -1.34 14.96 -4.67
CA ILE A 212 -2.67 14.51 -5.07
C ILE A 212 -2.59 14.02 -6.50
N TYR A 213 -3.29 12.94 -6.78
CA TYR A 213 -3.62 12.57 -8.14
C TYR A 213 -5.08 12.09 -8.19
N ALA A 214 -5.62 12.08 -9.39
CA ALA A 214 -7.01 11.73 -9.62
C ALA A 214 -7.13 10.86 -10.86
N LEU A 215 -8.11 9.97 -10.83
CA LEU A 215 -8.47 9.12 -11.94
C LEU A 215 -9.92 9.41 -12.31
N PRO A 216 -10.20 9.81 -13.56
CA PRO A 216 -11.56 9.83 -14.09
C PRO A 216 -12.19 8.44 -14.05
N PRO A 217 -13.52 8.34 -14.15
CA PRO A 217 -14.21 7.07 -14.30
C PRO A 217 -13.61 6.19 -15.40
N TYR A 218 -13.57 4.89 -15.17
CA TYR A 218 -13.14 3.86 -16.12
C TYR A 218 -11.70 4.05 -16.67
N THR A 219 -10.86 4.74 -15.91
CA THR A 219 -9.45 4.90 -16.27
C THR A 219 -8.71 3.57 -16.07
N GLN A 220 -8.12 3.05 -17.13
CA GLN A 220 -7.38 1.78 -17.05
C GLN A 220 -6.18 1.89 -16.11
N VAL A 221 -6.17 1.03 -15.10
CA VAL A 221 -5.08 0.89 -14.14
C VAL A 221 -4.48 -0.49 -14.30
N VAL A 222 -3.20 -0.56 -14.59
CA VAL A 222 -2.49 -1.83 -14.80
C VAL A 222 -1.37 -1.93 -13.78
N SER A 223 -1.38 -3.00 -12.99
CA SER A 223 -0.23 -3.32 -12.13
C SER A 223 1.00 -3.57 -13.00
N LEU A 224 2.16 -3.13 -12.54
CA LEU A 224 3.40 -3.66 -13.08
C LEU A 224 3.44 -5.14 -12.70
N ASP A 225 3.24 -6.00 -13.69
CA ASP A 225 3.40 -7.42 -13.49
C ASP A 225 4.88 -7.73 -13.41
N PHE A 226 5.34 -7.85 -12.18
CA PHE A 226 6.50 -8.69 -11.95
C PHE A 226 5.97 -10.12 -12.04
N GLU A 227 6.44 -10.88 -13.01
CA GLU A 227 6.14 -12.31 -13.04
C GLU A 227 6.54 -12.88 -11.69
N ASP A 228 5.54 -13.28 -10.91
CA ASP A 228 5.77 -14.12 -9.75
C ASP A 228 6.33 -15.43 -10.30
N HIS A 229 7.63 -15.51 -10.44
CA HIS A 229 8.24 -16.82 -10.52
C HIS A 229 8.02 -17.44 -9.14
N PRO A 230 7.19 -18.47 -9.03
CA PRO A 230 7.09 -19.19 -7.79
C PRO A 230 8.48 -19.75 -7.51
N PHE A 231 9.20 -19.12 -6.63
CA PHE A 231 10.30 -19.78 -5.97
C PHE A 231 9.66 -20.83 -5.08
N GLU A 232 9.48 -22.00 -5.64
CA GLU A 232 9.33 -23.16 -4.78
C GLU A 232 10.67 -23.30 -4.06
N ALA A 233 10.63 -23.09 -2.74
CA ALA A 233 11.76 -23.46 -1.92
C ALA A 233 11.94 -24.96 -2.14
N SER A 234 12.86 -25.32 -3.03
CA SER A 234 13.21 -26.73 -3.23
C SER A 234 13.84 -27.18 -1.93
N LYS A 235 13.16 -28.08 -1.22
CA LYS A 235 13.81 -28.83 -0.16
C LYS A 235 14.97 -29.56 -0.81
N ALA A 236 16.15 -29.45 -0.25
CA ALA A 236 17.27 -30.27 -0.68
C ALA A 236 16.86 -31.73 -0.53
N ASP A 237 17.02 -32.51 -1.57
CA ASP A 237 16.71 -33.96 -1.58
C ASP A 237 17.67 -34.77 -0.68
N HIS A 238 18.44 -34.08 0.15
CA HIS A 238 19.45 -34.66 1.00
C HIS A 238 19.13 -34.42 2.48
N PRO A 239 19.38 -35.38 3.35
CA PRO A 239 19.30 -35.16 4.78
C PRO A 239 20.49 -34.32 5.26
N CYS A 240 20.34 -33.71 6.42
CA CYS A 240 21.47 -33.06 7.10
C CYS A 240 22.60 -34.07 7.37
N GLY A 241 23.80 -33.78 6.90
CA GLY A 241 24.97 -34.65 7.08
C GLY A 241 25.35 -34.82 8.55
N LEU A 242 24.99 -33.93 9.45
CA LEU A 242 25.30 -33.98 10.87
C LEU A 242 24.23 -34.69 11.71
N CYS A 243 22.95 -34.38 11.54
CA CYS A 243 21.87 -34.87 12.39
C CYS A 243 20.79 -35.67 11.65
N ASN A 244 20.96 -35.91 10.36
CA ASN A 244 20.03 -36.66 9.51
C ASN A 244 18.60 -36.09 9.49
N ALA A 245 18.43 -34.79 9.68
CA ALA A 245 17.15 -34.12 9.53
C ALA A 245 16.78 -33.99 8.06
N THR A 246 15.52 -34.27 7.71
CA THR A 246 14.97 -34.15 6.36
C THR A 246 13.94 -33.01 6.25
N GLU A 247 13.49 -32.50 7.40
CA GLU A 247 12.42 -31.50 7.49
C GLU A 247 12.92 -30.08 7.85
N SER A 248 14.26 -29.88 7.91
CA SER A 248 14.85 -28.59 8.18
C SER A 248 15.38 -27.95 6.88
N TYR A 249 15.52 -26.63 6.89
CA TYR A 249 16.28 -25.96 5.85
C TYR A 249 17.75 -26.32 5.99
N LEU A 250 18.38 -26.57 4.85
CA LEU A 250 19.76 -27.02 4.79
C LEU A 250 20.60 -26.01 4.02
N ASP A 251 21.76 -25.66 4.60
CA ASP A 251 22.82 -24.93 3.94
C ASP A 251 23.80 -25.90 3.30
N GLU A 252 24.24 -25.56 2.10
CA GLU A 252 25.33 -26.28 1.45
C GLU A 252 26.67 -25.75 1.96
N VAL A 253 27.50 -26.64 2.47
CA VAL A 253 28.83 -26.31 3.01
C VAL A 253 29.89 -27.05 2.21
N ILE A 254 30.94 -26.32 1.80
CA ILE A 254 32.14 -26.92 1.18
C ILE A 254 33.00 -27.49 2.28
N ILE A 255 33.30 -28.80 2.24
CA ILE A 255 33.97 -29.52 3.31
C ILE A 255 35.45 -29.79 3.04
N ASP A 256 35.92 -29.60 1.81
CA ASP A 256 37.33 -29.81 1.45
C ASP A 256 37.76 -28.90 0.27
N ASP A 257 39.08 -28.85 0.03
CA ASP A 257 39.68 -28.07 -1.04
C ASP A 257 39.41 -28.62 -2.46
N GLN A 258 38.80 -29.79 -2.55
CA GLN A 258 38.44 -30.43 -3.81
C GLN A 258 36.99 -30.15 -4.20
N GLY A 259 36.28 -29.36 -3.41
CA GLY A 259 34.89 -28.97 -3.66
C GLY A 259 33.84 -29.99 -3.18
N GLY A 260 34.25 -30.88 -2.25
CA GLY A 260 33.31 -31.77 -1.57
C GLY A 260 32.24 -30.95 -0.85
N ARG A 261 30.99 -31.40 -0.92
CA ARG A 261 29.81 -30.66 -0.39
C ARG A 261 29.06 -31.49 0.61
N MET A 262 28.59 -30.82 1.64
CA MET A 262 27.71 -31.40 2.65
C MET A 262 26.55 -30.45 2.92
N PHE A 263 25.36 -31.00 3.18
CA PHE A 263 24.22 -30.23 3.59
C PHE A 263 24.07 -30.28 5.11
N VAL A 264 23.93 -29.13 5.74
CA VAL A 264 23.76 -29.01 7.21
C VAL A 264 22.56 -28.16 7.53
N CYS A 265 21.90 -28.40 8.67
CA CYS A 265 20.77 -27.56 9.08
C CYS A 265 21.22 -26.10 9.20
N SER A 266 20.45 -25.17 8.63
CA SER A 266 20.63 -23.73 8.81
C SER A 266 20.42 -23.32 10.28
N ASP A 267 19.53 -24.01 10.99
CA ASP A 267 19.34 -23.88 12.44
C ASP A 267 20.35 -24.78 13.17
N THR A 268 21.43 -24.17 13.65
CA THR A 268 22.51 -24.89 14.33
C THR A 268 22.11 -25.43 15.69
N ASP A 269 21.24 -24.73 16.45
CA ASP A 269 20.75 -25.16 17.75
C ASP A 269 19.82 -26.37 17.61
N TYR A 270 18.94 -26.34 16.63
CA TYR A 270 18.12 -27.50 16.27
C TYR A 270 18.99 -28.70 15.90
N CYS A 271 20.00 -28.48 15.06
CA CYS A 271 20.93 -29.54 14.65
C CYS A 271 21.65 -30.15 15.85
N ALA A 272 22.19 -29.30 16.74
CA ALA A 272 22.91 -29.74 17.95
C ALA A 272 21.97 -30.51 18.90
N ALA A 273 20.73 -30.04 19.10
CA ALA A 273 19.74 -30.74 19.93
C ALA A 273 19.43 -32.14 19.39
N ARG A 274 19.29 -32.29 18.08
CA ARG A 274 19.07 -33.59 17.44
C ARG A 274 20.29 -34.53 17.61
N GLN A 275 21.49 -34.01 17.44
CA GLN A 275 22.72 -34.80 17.68
C GLN A 275 22.80 -35.26 19.14
N ALA A 276 22.50 -34.38 20.09
CA ALA A 276 22.44 -34.71 21.52
C ALA A 276 21.38 -35.76 21.84
N ALA A 277 20.26 -35.78 21.09
CA ALA A 277 19.23 -36.81 21.18
C ALA A 277 19.60 -38.13 20.48
N GLY A 278 20.81 -38.24 19.94
CA GLY A 278 21.35 -39.48 19.36
C GLY A 278 21.09 -39.62 17.83
N HIS A 279 20.56 -38.60 17.17
CA HIS A 279 20.45 -38.60 15.71
C HIS A 279 21.83 -38.32 15.10
N LYS A 280 22.26 -39.16 14.19
CA LYS A 280 23.55 -39.01 13.51
C LYS A 280 23.32 -38.97 12.00
N GLY A 281 23.94 -38.02 11.33
CA GLY A 281 24.04 -37.99 9.89
C GLY A 281 25.13 -38.94 9.38
N LYS A 282 25.16 -39.17 8.09
CA LYS A 282 26.16 -40.04 7.47
C LYS A 282 27.58 -39.49 7.57
N ASP A 283 27.71 -38.20 7.70
CA ASP A 283 29.00 -37.47 7.73
C ASP A 283 29.32 -36.93 9.12
N ALA A 284 28.57 -37.37 10.16
CA ALA A 284 28.89 -37.06 11.54
C ALA A 284 30.10 -37.88 11.97
N ALA A 285 31.27 -37.21 12.11
CA ALA A 285 32.52 -37.80 12.60
C ALA A 285 32.43 -38.20 14.10
#